data_04c0a77145c81b91b9a913e06c3c51ab
#
_entry.id   04c0a77145c81b91b9a913e06c3c51ab
#
_cell.length_a   1.000
_cell.length_b   1.000
_cell.length_c   1.000
_cell.angle_alpha   90.00
_cell.angle_beta   90.00
_cell.angle_gamma   90.00
#
_symmetry.space_group_name_H-M   'P 1'
#
loop_
_entity.id
_entity.type
_entity.pdbx_description
1 polymer ?
#
loop_
_entity_poly.entity_id
_entity_poly.type
_entity_poly.pdbx_seq_one_letter_code
_entity_poly.pdbx_strand_id
1 'polypeptide(L)'
;RSTLFPYTTLFRSRTGTVGACFRNEDHYDSLRRLRSFTLREIVCVGDGAAVKHHLQTYRRLVLEFLKHLGLPFSLEKASDPFFDKDGTAARAARIFPTKEEILFRDQLAIGSLNYHRRFFGERCEIAFGQEPAHTGCVGFGIERWIQALAEHFGPDADRIDAALASAQAKLISGSGGVLS
;
A
#
# COMPACT_ATOMS: atom_id res chain seq x y z
N ARG A 1 -24.48 12.00 -20.76
CA ARG A 1 -23.70 12.06 -19.50
C ARG A 1 -24.10 10.85 -18.66
N SER A 2 -23.24 9.87 -18.62
CA SER A 2 -23.38 8.75 -17.71
C SER A 2 -22.84 9.21 -16.33
N THR A 3 -23.75 9.64 -15.46
CA THR A 3 -23.44 9.88 -14.04
C THR A 3 -23.34 8.54 -13.34
N LEU A 4 -22.14 7.98 -13.28
CA LEU A 4 -21.87 6.68 -12.64
C LEU A 4 -22.08 6.70 -11.12
N PHE A 5 -22.15 7.87 -10.48
CA PHE A 5 -22.48 8.03 -9.06
C PHE A 5 -23.24 9.32 -8.80
N PRO A 6 -24.60 9.29 -8.80
CA PRO A 6 -25.41 10.49 -8.57
C PRO A 6 -25.57 10.90 -7.11
N TYR A 7 -24.81 10.31 -6.19
CA TYR A 7 -24.99 10.59 -4.76
C TYR A 7 -23.72 11.14 -4.13
N THR A 8 -23.79 12.38 -3.72
CA THR A 8 -22.99 12.99 -2.65
C THR A 8 -23.17 12.16 -1.38
N THR A 9 -22.52 11.03 -1.30
CA THR A 9 -22.59 10.19 -0.12
C THR A 9 -21.39 10.50 0.76
N LEU A 10 -21.64 10.93 1.99
CA LEU A 10 -20.69 11.10 3.09
C LEU A 10 -20.06 9.75 3.52
N PHE A 11 -19.92 8.79 2.61
CA PHE A 11 -19.38 7.48 2.91
C PHE A 11 -17.87 7.45 2.75
N ARG A 12 -17.19 7.30 3.88
CA ARG A 12 -15.84 6.77 3.89
C ARG A 12 -15.88 5.35 3.34
N SER A 13 -15.29 5.15 2.18
CA SER A 13 -15.21 3.81 1.59
C SER A 13 -13.84 3.20 1.86
N ARG A 14 -13.85 1.94 2.29
CA ARG A 14 -12.67 1.09 2.37
C ARG A 14 -12.90 -0.14 1.53
N THR A 15 -11.97 -0.45 0.65
CA THR A 15 -12.08 -1.61 -0.22
C THR A 15 -10.73 -2.30 -0.36
N GLY A 16 -10.77 -3.63 -0.49
CA GLY A 16 -9.60 -4.41 -0.86
C GLY A 16 -9.69 -4.84 -2.31
N THR A 17 -8.60 -4.75 -3.04
CA THR A 17 -8.50 -5.19 -4.42
C THR A 17 -7.27 -6.04 -4.65
N VAL A 18 -7.37 -6.95 -5.62
CA VAL A 18 -6.25 -7.70 -6.18
C VAL A 18 -6.29 -7.52 -7.68
N GLY A 19 -5.19 -7.14 -8.28
CA GLY A 19 -5.13 -6.90 -9.71
C GLY A 19 -3.76 -7.19 -10.29
N ALA A 20 -3.72 -7.52 -11.58
CA ALA A 20 -2.49 -7.59 -12.35
C ALA A 20 -2.06 -6.16 -12.72
N CYS A 21 -0.80 -5.86 -12.43
CA CYS A 21 -0.15 -4.61 -12.81
C CYS A 21 0.93 -4.88 -13.83
N PHE A 22 1.16 -3.89 -14.69
CA PHE A 22 2.15 -3.97 -15.75
C PHE A 22 3.13 -2.80 -15.61
N ARG A 23 4.41 -3.09 -15.83
CA ARG A 23 5.46 -2.09 -15.79
C ARG A 23 6.38 -2.27 -17.00
N ASN A 24 6.72 -1.17 -17.64
CA ASN A 24 7.68 -1.19 -18.74
C ASN A 24 9.11 -1.30 -18.16
N GLU A 25 9.53 -2.54 -17.92
CA GLU A 25 10.86 -2.86 -17.41
C GLU A 25 11.79 -3.24 -18.56
N ASP A 26 13.01 -2.75 -18.49
CA ASP A 26 14.08 -3.03 -19.46
C ASP A 26 14.80 -4.37 -19.20
N HIS A 27 14.72 -4.88 -17.96
CA HIS A 27 15.30 -6.15 -17.57
C HIS A 27 14.38 -6.92 -16.58
N TYR A 28 14.70 -8.19 -16.41
CA TYR A 28 14.03 -9.13 -15.52
C TYR A 28 14.99 -9.55 -14.40
N ASP A 29 14.49 -9.63 -13.17
CA ASP A 29 15.24 -10.12 -12.01
C ASP A 29 14.34 -10.98 -11.13
N SER A 30 14.13 -12.24 -11.52
CA SER A 30 13.31 -13.20 -10.79
C SER A 30 11.99 -12.57 -10.31
N LEU A 31 11.52 -12.88 -9.09
CA LEU A 31 10.32 -12.27 -8.50
C LEU A 31 10.55 -10.83 -7.98
N ARG A 32 11.77 -10.34 -8.01
CA ARG A 32 12.12 -8.97 -7.58
C ARG A 32 11.70 -7.92 -8.60
N ARG A 33 11.82 -8.25 -9.92
CA ARG A 33 11.50 -7.33 -11.00
C ARG A 33 10.83 -8.05 -12.15
N LEU A 34 9.54 -7.79 -12.31
CA LEU A 34 8.67 -8.39 -13.30
C LEU A 34 7.99 -7.33 -14.15
N ARG A 35 7.73 -7.63 -15.42
CA ARG A 35 6.90 -6.78 -16.31
C ARG A 35 5.42 -6.87 -15.98
N SER A 36 4.97 -8.01 -15.48
CA SER A 36 3.61 -8.22 -14.96
C SER A 36 3.72 -8.80 -13.57
N PHE A 37 2.96 -8.26 -12.62
CA PHE A 37 2.96 -8.68 -11.23
C PHE A 37 1.59 -8.45 -10.60
N THR A 38 1.33 -9.12 -9.48
CA THR A 38 0.10 -9.02 -8.73
C THR A 38 0.24 -7.99 -7.61
N LEU A 39 -0.68 -7.03 -7.56
CA LEU A 39 -0.78 -6.06 -6.49
C LEU A 39 -2.03 -6.35 -5.64
N ARG A 40 -1.85 -6.48 -4.34
CA ARG A 40 -2.93 -6.43 -3.36
C ARG A 40 -2.96 -5.06 -2.74
N GLU A 41 -4.13 -4.40 -2.75
CA GLU A 41 -4.28 -3.06 -2.18
C GLU A 41 -5.44 -3.00 -1.19
N ILE A 42 -5.27 -2.14 -0.18
CA ILE A 42 -6.32 -1.74 0.74
C ILE A 42 -6.49 -0.23 0.56
N VAL A 43 -7.59 0.16 -0.05
CA VAL A 43 -7.86 1.53 -0.49
C VAL A 43 -8.85 2.20 0.45
N CYS A 44 -8.61 3.49 0.73
CA CYS A 44 -9.54 4.36 1.44
C CYS A 44 -9.85 5.59 0.59
N VAL A 45 -11.14 5.92 0.52
CA VAL A 45 -11.68 7.13 -0.10
C VAL A 45 -12.48 7.89 0.95
N GLY A 46 -12.28 9.21 1.05
CA GLY A 46 -12.99 10.02 2.03
C GLY A 46 -12.40 11.42 2.21
N ASP A 47 -12.57 12.02 3.38
CA ASP A 47 -11.87 13.24 3.75
C ASP A 47 -10.39 12.98 4.07
N GLY A 48 -9.59 14.04 4.07
CA GLY A 48 -8.15 13.93 4.31
C GLY A 48 -7.77 13.37 5.68
N ALA A 49 -8.59 13.59 6.71
CA ALA A 49 -8.36 13.08 8.06
C ALA A 49 -8.60 11.57 8.12
N ALA A 50 -9.70 11.10 7.51
CA ALA A 50 -10.04 9.68 7.45
C ALA A 50 -8.99 8.87 6.68
N VAL A 51 -8.52 9.39 5.54
CA VAL A 51 -7.49 8.72 4.72
C VAL A 51 -6.15 8.66 5.47
N LYS A 52 -5.74 9.74 6.13
CA LYS A 52 -4.52 9.75 6.97
C LYS A 52 -4.62 8.77 8.13
N HIS A 53 -5.77 8.73 8.82
CA HIS A 53 -6.01 7.77 9.90
C HIS A 53 -5.95 6.32 9.41
N HIS A 54 -6.55 6.03 8.25
CA HIS A 54 -6.46 4.72 7.59
C HIS A 54 -5.00 4.32 7.35
N LEU A 55 -4.21 5.18 6.72
CA LEU A 55 -2.80 4.90 6.44
C LEU A 55 -2.00 4.68 7.73
N GLN A 56 -2.21 5.49 8.76
CA GLN A 56 -1.54 5.32 10.07
C GLN A 56 -1.92 4.00 10.74
N THR A 57 -3.19 3.60 10.68
CA THR A 57 -3.69 2.34 11.24
C THR A 57 -3.02 1.15 10.56
N TYR A 58 -3.06 1.11 9.23
CA TYR A 58 -2.45 0.01 8.48
C TYR A 58 -0.92 0.03 8.54
N ARG A 59 -0.30 1.20 8.60
CA ARG A 59 1.14 1.30 8.86
C ARG A 59 1.52 0.57 10.14
N ARG A 60 0.82 0.85 11.24
CA ARG A 60 1.05 0.18 12.52
C ARG A 60 0.85 -1.33 12.40
N LEU A 61 -0.29 -1.77 11.86
CA LEU A 61 -0.62 -3.20 11.73
C LEU A 61 0.43 -3.96 10.89
N VAL A 62 0.84 -3.40 9.76
CA VAL A 62 1.85 -4.03 8.89
C VAL A 62 3.21 -4.12 9.57
N LEU A 63 3.65 -3.06 10.25
CA LEU A 63 4.93 -3.07 10.95
C LEU A 63 4.94 -4.03 12.15
N GLU A 64 3.83 -4.13 12.88
CA GLU A 64 3.66 -5.11 13.96
C GLU A 64 3.66 -6.54 13.39
N PHE A 65 2.95 -6.78 12.29
CA PHE A 65 2.97 -8.07 11.62
C PHE A 65 4.38 -8.47 11.18
N LEU A 66 5.13 -7.59 10.54
CA LEU A 66 6.51 -7.84 10.11
C LEU A 66 7.43 -8.15 11.29
N LYS A 67 7.26 -7.46 12.43
CA LYS A 67 7.99 -7.76 13.67
C LYS A 67 7.67 -9.15 14.21
N HIS A 68 6.38 -9.51 14.26
CA HIS A 68 5.96 -10.84 14.71
C HIS A 68 6.42 -11.95 13.76
N LEU A 69 6.51 -11.66 12.47
CA LEU A 69 7.03 -12.56 11.45
C LEU A 69 8.57 -12.70 11.55
N GLY A 70 9.25 -11.73 12.18
CA GLY A 70 10.72 -11.71 12.24
C GLY A 70 11.38 -11.33 10.92
N LEU A 71 10.62 -10.78 9.97
CA LEU A 71 11.17 -10.37 8.68
C LEU A 71 11.93 -9.04 8.84
N PRO A 72 13.23 -8.96 8.46
CA PRO A 72 13.98 -7.72 8.53
C PRO A 72 13.43 -6.70 7.55
N PHE A 73 13.09 -5.50 8.04
CA PHE A 73 12.53 -4.43 7.21
C PHE A 73 13.03 -3.06 7.63
N SER A 74 12.97 -2.14 6.68
CA SER A 74 13.13 -0.70 6.90
C SER A 74 12.02 0.07 6.20
N LEU A 75 11.94 1.36 6.50
CA LEU A 75 10.99 2.28 5.89
C LEU A 75 11.76 3.38 5.17
N GLU A 76 11.39 3.62 3.92
CA GLU A 76 11.97 4.68 3.11
C GLU A 76 10.88 5.61 2.56
N LYS A 77 11.13 6.92 2.62
CA LYS A 77 10.28 7.90 1.96
C LYS A 77 10.59 7.89 0.48
N ALA A 78 9.59 7.64 -0.34
CA ALA A 78 9.72 7.60 -1.78
C ALA A 78 8.91 8.72 -2.44
N SER A 79 9.33 9.14 -3.62
CA SER A 79 8.54 9.98 -4.51
C SER A 79 7.83 9.09 -5.53
N ASP A 80 6.55 9.32 -5.75
CA ASP A 80 5.79 8.58 -6.76
C ASP A 80 6.16 9.10 -8.16
N PRO A 81 6.50 8.22 -9.12
CA PRO A 81 6.81 8.61 -10.50
C PRO A 81 5.59 9.14 -11.28
N PHE A 82 4.38 9.13 -10.71
CA PHE A 82 3.18 9.71 -11.34
C PHE A 82 3.22 11.23 -11.50
N PHE A 83 4.15 11.90 -10.82
CA PHE A 83 4.35 13.34 -10.98
C PHE A 83 5.52 13.60 -11.93
N ASP A 84 5.33 14.49 -12.89
CA ASP A 84 6.39 14.99 -13.76
C ASP A 84 7.61 15.40 -12.92
N LYS A 85 8.78 14.82 -13.22
CA LYS A 85 9.98 14.91 -12.38
C LYS A 85 10.47 16.34 -12.17
N ASP A 86 10.09 17.27 -13.04
CA ASP A 86 10.57 18.66 -13.06
C ASP A 86 9.48 19.69 -12.72
N GLY A 87 8.23 19.27 -12.52
CA GLY A 87 7.10 20.17 -12.22
C GLY A 87 7.04 20.66 -10.77
N THR A 88 6.26 21.73 -10.54
CA THR A 88 5.98 22.28 -9.20
C THR A 88 5.35 21.24 -8.26
N ALA A 89 4.57 20.28 -8.81
CA ALA A 89 3.99 19.17 -8.06
C ALA A 89 5.05 18.19 -7.56
N ALA A 90 6.11 17.92 -8.35
CA ALA A 90 7.23 17.08 -7.92
C ALA A 90 8.07 17.75 -6.81
N ARG A 91 8.22 19.08 -6.85
CA ARG A 91 8.85 19.84 -5.76
C ARG A 91 8.03 19.78 -4.47
N ALA A 92 6.71 19.93 -4.56
CA ALA A 92 5.81 19.78 -3.42
C ALA A 92 5.80 18.36 -2.85
N ALA A 93 5.89 17.32 -3.68
CA ALA A 93 5.98 15.93 -3.25
C ALA A 93 7.30 15.59 -2.53
N ARG A 94 8.41 16.25 -2.88
CA ARG A 94 9.68 16.14 -2.13
C ARG A 94 9.62 16.80 -0.75
N ILE A 95 8.88 17.90 -0.61
CA ILE A 95 8.72 18.63 0.66
C ILE A 95 7.72 17.91 1.57
N PHE A 96 6.67 17.32 0.98
CA PHE A 96 5.63 16.54 1.68
C PHE A 96 5.51 15.14 1.06
N PRO A 97 6.35 14.19 1.46
CA PRO A 97 6.34 12.85 0.89
C PRO A 97 4.96 12.23 1.07
N THR A 98 4.40 11.79 -0.04
CA THR A 98 3.07 11.16 -0.13
C THR A 98 3.15 9.64 -0.17
N LYS A 99 4.37 9.09 -0.21
CA LYS A 99 4.65 7.66 -0.30
C LYS A 99 5.72 7.26 0.72
N GLU A 100 5.47 6.15 1.40
CA GLU A 100 6.45 5.43 2.23
C GLU A 100 6.54 3.99 1.72
N GLU A 101 7.73 3.50 1.45
CA GLU A 101 7.98 2.13 1.04
C GLU A 101 8.48 1.28 2.20
N ILE A 102 8.05 0.02 2.22
CA ILE A 102 8.49 -1.00 3.16
C ILE A 102 9.48 -1.87 2.42
N LEU A 103 10.75 -1.79 2.83
CA LEU A 103 11.85 -2.50 2.19
C LEU A 103 12.23 -3.74 3.00
N PHE A 104 12.38 -4.87 2.34
CA PHE A 104 13.02 -6.05 2.88
C PHE A 104 14.54 -5.93 2.69
N ARG A 105 15.30 -6.04 3.81
CA ARG A 105 16.78 -5.93 3.83
C ARG A 105 17.30 -4.67 3.13
N ASP A 106 16.60 -3.53 3.28
CA ASP A 106 16.96 -2.23 2.71
C ASP A 106 17.06 -2.16 1.17
N GLN A 107 16.49 -3.15 0.47
CA GLN A 107 16.65 -3.29 -0.98
C GLN A 107 15.36 -3.56 -1.75
N LEU A 108 14.53 -4.50 -1.26
CA LEU A 108 13.36 -4.97 -1.98
C LEU A 108 12.09 -4.34 -1.43
N ALA A 109 11.48 -3.41 -2.16
CA ALA A 109 10.19 -2.82 -1.80
C ALA A 109 9.09 -3.89 -1.88
N ILE A 110 8.62 -4.38 -0.73
CA ILE A 110 7.56 -5.39 -0.61
C ILE A 110 6.18 -4.78 -0.40
N GLY A 111 6.11 -3.52 0.05
CA GLY A 111 4.86 -2.81 0.24
C GLY A 111 5.04 -1.30 0.22
N SER A 112 3.94 -0.60 0.14
CA SER A 112 3.95 0.87 0.20
C SER A 112 2.68 1.42 0.81
N LEU A 113 2.80 2.60 1.43
CA LEU A 113 1.69 3.41 1.90
C LEU A 113 1.67 4.69 1.05
N ASN A 114 0.55 4.95 0.41
CA ASN A 114 0.43 6.04 -0.55
C ASN A 114 -0.71 6.97 -0.16
N TYR A 115 -0.43 8.26 -0.01
CA TYR A 115 -1.42 9.31 0.20
C TYR A 115 -1.56 10.13 -1.06
N HIS A 116 -2.60 9.89 -1.85
CA HIS A 116 -2.80 10.53 -3.15
C HIS A 116 -3.41 11.93 -3.04
N ARG A 117 -3.76 12.38 -1.82
CA ARG A 117 -4.49 13.64 -1.62
C ARG A 117 -5.78 13.64 -2.46
N ARG A 118 -6.07 14.72 -3.17
CA ARG A 118 -7.23 14.88 -4.07
C ARG A 118 -7.00 14.44 -5.51
N PHE A 119 -5.81 13.91 -5.84
CA PHE A 119 -5.43 13.60 -7.22
C PHE A 119 -6.47 12.78 -7.98
N PHE A 120 -6.90 11.66 -7.41
CA PHE A 120 -7.95 10.82 -8.03
C PHE A 120 -9.34 11.42 -7.85
N GLY A 121 -9.62 12.12 -6.74
CA GLY A 121 -10.86 12.84 -6.53
C GLY A 121 -11.14 13.83 -7.64
N GLU A 122 -10.16 14.64 -7.98
CA GLU A 122 -10.26 15.66 -9.04
C GLU A 122 -10.31 15.06 -10.44
N ARG A 123 -9.44 14.07 -10.73
CA ARG A 123 -9.34 13.49 -12.08
C ARG A 123 -10.43 12.50 -12.42
N CYS A 124 -10.97 11.80 -11.44
CA CYS A 124 -12.00 10.79 -11.62
C CYS A 124 -13.38 11.27 -11.14
N GLU A 125 -13.52 12.57 -10.82
CA GLU A 125 -14.77 13.19 -10.36
C GLU A 125 -15.37 12.45 -9.13
N ILE A 126 -14.51 11.97 -8.22
CA ILE A 126 -14.93 11.32 -6.98
C ILE A 126 -15.08 12.41 -5.92
N ALA A 127 -16.29 12.63 -5.42
CA ALA A 127 -16.58 13.64 -4.41
C ALA A 127 -16.77 13.04 -3.00
N PHE A 128 -16.38 13.78 -1.99
CA PHE A 128 -16.78 13.59 -0.61
C PHE A 128 -17.44 14.88 -0.10
N GLY A 129 -18.75 14.84 0.05
CA GLY A 129 -19.55 16.05 0.21
C GLY A 129 -19.53 16.91 -1.07
N GLN A 130 -19.13 18.16 -0.95
CA GLN A 130 -19.00 19.10 -2.06
C GLN A 130 -17.57 19.26 -2.58
N GLU A 131 -16.61 18.56 -1.95
CA GLU A 131 -15.20 18.68 -2.25
C GLU A 131 -14.67 17.42 -2.95
N PRO A 132 -13.62 17.53 -3.79
CA PRO A 132 -12.93 16.33 -4.30
C PRO A 132 -12.43 15.44 -3.16
N ALA A 133 -12.70 14.15 -3.25
CA ALA A 133 -12.29 13.20 -2.25
C ALA A 133 -10.77 13.05 -2.16
N HIS A 134 -10.28 12.84 -0.95
CA HIS A 134 -8.92 12.33 -0.73
C HIS A 134 -8.92 10.81 -0.90
N THR A 135 -7.81 10.29 -1.39
CA THR A 135 -7.59 8.84 -1.51
C THR A 135 -6.23 8.45 -0.96
N GLY A 136 -6.13 7.21 -0.54
CA GLY A 136 -4.87 6.58 -0.14
C GLY A 136 -4.98 5.08 -0.19
N CYS A 137 -3.86 4.40 -0.37
CA CYS A 137 -3.82 2.95 -0.34
C CYS A 137 -2.59 2.41 0.39
N VAL A 138 -2.74 1.18 0.85
CA VAL A 138 -1.62 0.33 1.30
C VAL A 138 -1.51 -0.81 0.30
N GLY A 139 -0.38 -0.88 -0.39
CA GLY A 139 -0.15 -1.83 -1.48
C GLY A 139 0.90 -2.87 -1.12
N PHE A 140 0.72 -4.10 -1.61
CA PHE A 140 1.62 -5.24 -1.40
C PHE A 140 1.87 -5.92 -2.74
N GLY A 141 3.14 -5.97 -3.17
CA GLY A 141 3.57 -6.70 -4.36
C GLY A 141 3.73 -8.19 -4.01
N ILE A 142 2.79 -9.03 -4.45
CA ILE A 142 2.70 -10.43 -4.00
C ILE A 142 3.97 -11.21 -4.33
N GLU A 143 4.49 -11.09 -5.54
CA GLU A 143 5.68 -11.83 -5.98
C GLU A 143 6.92 -11.41 -5.18
N ARG A 144 7.03 -10.13 -4.83
CA ARG A 144 8.12 -9.62 -3.97
C ARG A 144 8.01 -10.12 -2.53
N TRP A 145 6.78 -10.30 -2.02
CA TRP A 145 6.56 -10.93 -0.73
C TRP A 145 6.99 -12.40 -0.76
N ILE A 146 6.63 -13.15 -1.81
CA ILE A 146 7.07 -14.55 -2.00
C ILE A 146 8.60 -14.61 -2.02
N GLN A 147 9.25 -13.71 -2.76
CA GLN A 147 10.72 -13.63 -2.79
C GLN A 147 11.31 -13.37 -1.41
N ALA A 148 10.80 -12.38 -0.68
CA ALA A 148 11.30 -12.03 0.65
C ALA A 148 11.12 -13.16 1.66
N LEU A 149 9.98 -13.83 1.64
CA LEU A 149 9.68 -14.98 2.50
C LEU A 149 10.60 -16.18 2.20
N ALA A 150 10.77 -16.51 0.92
CA ALA A 150 11.65 -17.60 0.49
C ALA A 150 13.12 -17.32 0.84
N GLU A 151 13.58 -16.08 0.70
CA GLU A 151 14.94 -15.68 1.09
C GLU A 151 15.17 -15.70 2.61
N HIS A 152 14.13 -15.44 3.39
CA HIS A 152 14.25 -15.36 4.84
C HIS A 152 14.07 -16.72 5.51
N PHE A 153 13.06 -17.49 5.10
CA PHE A 153 12.70 -18.77 5.72
C PHE A 153 13.23 -19.99 4.97
N GLY A 154 13.75 -19.80 3.75
CA GLY A 154 13.99 -20.88 2.78
C GLY A 154 12.74 -21.17 1.93
N PRO A 155 12.85 -21.98 0.87
CA PRO A 155 11.76 -22.25 -0.08
C PRO A 155 10.73 -23.28 0.43
N ASP A 156 10.71 -23.60 1.70
CA ASP A 156 9.78 -24.52 2.34
C ASP A 156 8.44 -23.84 2.60
N ALA A 157 7.41 -24.21 1.86
CA ALA A 157 6.08 -23.63 1.94
C ALA A 157 5.43 -23.86 3.32
N ASP A 158 5.57 -25.04 3.90
CA ASP A 158 4.95 -25.36 5.20
C ASP A 158 5.56 -24.50 6.32
N ARG A 159 6.87 -24.28 6.26
CA ARG A 159 7.58 -23.40 7.19
C ARG A 159 7.15 -21.95 7.05
N ILE A 160 6.96 -21.48 5.82
CA ILE A 160 6.48 -20.11 5.54
C ILE A 160 5.06 -19.95 6.06
N ASP A 161 4.17 -20.89 5.77
CA ASP A 161 2.77 -20.84 6.21
C ASP A 161 2.65 -20.87 7.74
N ALA A 162 3.43 -21.71 8.41
CA ALA A 162 3.47 -21.75 9.86
C ALA A 162 3.94 -20.41 10.47
N ALA A 163 4.95 -19.77 9.87
CA ALA A 163 5.46 -18.46 10.31
C ALA A 163 4.40 -17.36 10.13
N LEU A 164 3.72 -17.33 8.98
CA LEU A 164 2.64 -16.40 8.68
C LEU A 164 1.47 -16.56 9.64
N ALA A 165 1.01 -17.79 9.88
CA ALA A 165 -0.08 -18.11 10.81
C ALA A 165 0.28 -17.69 12.24
N SER A 166 1.50 -17.95 12.70
CA SER A 166 1.98 -17.54 14.01
C SER A 166 2.00 -16.01 14.16
N ALA A 167 2.52 -15.29 13.15
CA ALA A 167 2.56 -13.85 13.17
C ALA A 167 1.15 -13.23 13.18
N GLN A 168 0.23 -13.79 12.40
CA GLN A 168 -1.18 -13.38 12.37
C GLN A 168 -1.85 -13.58 13.73
N ALA A 169 -1.67 -14.72 14.37
CA ALA A 169 -2.25 -15.00 15.68
C ALA A 169 -1.76 -14.01 16.75
N LYS A 170 -0.47 -13.70 16.75
CA LYS A 170 0.13 -12.70 17.65
C LYS A 170 -0.43 -11.30 17.41
N LEU A 171 -0.58 -10.90 16.13
CA LEU A 171 -1.15 -9.61 15.78
C LEU A 171 -2.60 -9.48 16.27
N ILE A 172 -3.42 -10.51 16.09
CA ILE A 172 -4.84 -10.53 16.54
C ILE A 172 -4.92 -10.45 18.06
N SER A 173 -4.12 -11.23 18.79
CA SER A 173 -4.11 -11.23 20.26
C SER A 173 -3.59 -9.92 20.85
N GLY A 174 -2.63 -9.24 20.19
CA GLY A 174 -2.08 -7.96 20.63
C GLY A 174 -2.94 -6.75 20.26
N SER A 175 -3.79 -6.86 19.24
CA SER A 175 -4.58 -5.74 18.71
C SER A 175 -5.97 -5.60 19.37
N GLY A 176 -6.19 -6.12 20.57
CA GLY A 176 -7.48 -6.15 21.28
C GLY A 176 -8.41 -4.98 20.96
N GLY A 177 -9.28 -5.14 19.93
CA GLY A 177 -10.35 -4.19 19.60
C GLY A 177 -10.13 -3.28 18.38
N VAL A 178 -9.01 -3.37 17.64
CA VAL A 178 -8.74 -2.48 16.48
C VAL A 178 -9.28 -3.02 15.15
N LEU A 179 -9.68 -4.28 15.10
CA LEU A 179 -10.17 -4.96 13.88
C LEU A 179 -11.70 -5.20 13.89
N SER A 180 -12.43 -4.60 14.82
CA SER A 180 -13.90 -4.64 14.86
C SER A 180 -14.54 -3.46 14.14
#